data_90484a04cb378ce854d8b1fe3724c045
#
_entry.id   90484a04cb378ce854d8b1fe3724c045
#
_cell.length_a   1.000
_cell.length_b   1.000
_cell.length_c   1.000
_cell.angle_alpha   90.00
_cell.angle_beta   90.00
_cell.angle_gamma   90.00
#
_symmetry.space_group_name_H-M   'P 1'
#
loop_
_entity.id
_entity.type
_entity.pdbx_description
1 polymer ?
#
loop_
_entity_poly.entity_id
_entity_poly.type
_entity_poly.pdbx_seq_one_letter_code
_entity_poly.pdbx_strand_id
1 'polypeptide(L)'
;MSILSKVGKIAAGTAVALSLTASAAFSETVIRVQSVISAKADEVVMLKQFGQDVSDLTNGEVKFEVLPAGAVVGVKETLDAVDKGLVEGGFAWTHYWSGKHPAAMLFGSPVAGAGVGIDNIAFLSWFQFGGGKELYDELWDEMGVNVKGFMLQPVGPEALGWFKEPITSMDDFRKYRFRTPPGIPGQTYKDIGIASVAMGGGDILPALEKGTIDAAEWCCPKPDSVFGFQKVLKHYYLQGLHQVVVNADLYINKDVYNSLTPLQQKAIEVAANASLSKSMSYRIYENGKALKDLTENHGVILHDTPADYFPAYMNAAKASLEKNAAENAFFAKVWQSQKDFAAIAVPFWAGSQASNAALGKAFADSVK
;
A
#
# COMPACT_ATOMS: atom_id res chain seq x y z
N MET A 1 -1.02 85.62 61.10
CA MET A 1 -2.32 85.06 60.82
C MET A 1 -2.13 83.96 59.75
N SER A 2 -2.46 82.78 60.20
CA SER A 2 -2.26 81.49 59.51
C SER A 2 -3.29 81.24 58.41
N ILE A 3 -2.91 80.67 57.28
CA ILE A 3 -3.80 79.77 56.54
C ILE A 3 -2.95 78.65 55.94
N LEU A 4 -3.19 77.47 56.43
CA LEU A 4 -2.70 76.21 55.92
C LEU A 4 -3.39 75.78 54.62
N SER A 5 -2.61 75.44 53.60
CA SER A 5 -3.15 74.75 52.43
C SER A 5 -2.83 73.26 52.51
N LYS A 6 -3.86 72.44 52.49
CA LYS A 6 -3.78 70.97 52.40
C LYS A 6 -3.50 70.57 50.96
N VAL A 7 -2.41 69.87 50.75
CA VAL A 7 -2.13 69.16 49.46
C VAL A 7 -2.67 67.75 49.57
N GLY A 8 -3.71 67.46 48.80
CA GLY A 8 -4.21 66.08 48.62
C GLY A 8 -3.33 65.28 47.68
N LYS A 9 -2.82 64.15 48.13
CA LYS A 9 -2.13 63.15 47.27
C LYS A 9 -3.17 62.28 46.60
N ILE A 10 -3.30 62.38 45.28
CA ILE A 10 -4.01 61.43 44.46
C ILE A 10 -3.07 60.28 44.15
N ALA A 11 -3.30 59.11 44.73
CA ALA A 11 -2.63 57.88 44.38
C ALA A 11 -3.31 57.26 43.14
N ALA A 12 -2.69 57.37 41.99
CA ALA A 12 -3.13 56.66 40.80
C ALA A 12 -2.68 55.21 40.90
N GLY A 13 -3.62 54.31 41.20
CA GLY A 13 -3.40 52.85 41.16
C GLY A 13 -3.41 52.37 39.71
N THR A 14 -2.25 52.05 39.17
CA THR A 14 -2.13 51.37 37.88
C THR A 14 -2.45 49.88 38.05
N ALA A 15 -3.67 49.47 37.68
CA ALA A 15 -4.03 48.06 37.63
C ALA A 15 -3.38 47.46 36.38
N VAL A 16 -2.30 46.70 36.56
CA VAL A 16 -1.73 45.86 35.52
C VAL A 16 -2.64 44.65 35.40
N ALA A 17 -3.48 44.63 34.38
CA ALA A 17 -4.23 43.43 33.98
C ALA A 17 -3.22 42.43 33.36
N LEU A 18 -2.77 41.45 34.15
CA LEU A 18 -2.10 40.27 33.62
C LEU A 18 -3.14 39.48 32.83
N SER A 19 -3.13 39.61 31.54
CA SER A 19 -3.81 38.70 30.61
C SER A 19 -3.11 37.33 30.68
N LEU A 20 -3.62 36.46 31.55
CA LEU A 20 -3.29 35.04 31.49
C LEU A 20 -3.89 34.52 30.17
N THR A 21 -3.13 34.56 29.12
CA THR A 21 -3.37 33.68 27.93
C THR A 21 -3.20 32.26 28.45
N ALA A 22 -4.30 31.65 28.89
CA ALA A 22 -4.34 30.21 29.05
C ALA A 22 -4.06 29.63 27.67
N SER A 23 -2.79 29.27 27.42
CA SER A 23 -2.47 28.34 26.35
C SER A 23 -3.30 27.10 26.69
N ALA A 24 -4.38 26.88 25.97
CA ALA A 24 -5.05 25.59 26.00
C ALA A 24 -3.96 24.57 25.69
N ALA A 25 -3.54 23.84 26.69
CA ALA A 25 -2.67 22.69 26.50
C ALA A 25 -3.50 21.71 25.68
N PHE A 26 -3.36 21.75 24.36
CA PHE A 26 -3.94 20.73 23.51
C PHE A 26 -3.32 19.40 23.95
N SER A 27 -4.15 18.50 24.42
CA SER A 27 -3.71 17.16 24.81
C SER A 27 -3.17 16.48 23.56
N GLU A 28 -1.91 16.07 23.62
CA GLU A 28 -1.28 15.28 22.59
C GLU A 28 -2.09 13.98 22.39
N THR A 29 -2.51 13.71 21.15
CA THR A 29 -3.15 12.46 20.77
C THR A 29 -2.10 11.54 20.15
N VAL A 30 -1.82 10.40 20.78
CA VAL A 30 -0.92 9.38 20.25
C VAL A 30 -1.76 8.26 19.62
N ILE A 31 -1.56 8.02 18.33
CA ILE A 31 -2.18 6.93 17.58
C ILE A 31 -1.12 5.83 17.44
N ARG A 32 -1.24 4.76 18.22
CA ARG A 32 -0.38 3.59 18.10
C ARG A 32 -0.84 2.76 16.92
N VAL A 33 0.06 2.49 15.98
CA VAL A 33 -0.23 1.78 14.74
C VAL A 33 0.58 0.49 14.69
N GLN A 34 -0.07 -0.66 14.81
CA GLN A 34 0.61 -1.93 14.62
C GLN A 34 0.76 -2.22 13.12
N SER A 35 2.01 -2.41 12.67
CA SER A 35 2.32 -2.90 11.34
C SER A 35 2.17 -4.42 11.26
N VAL A 36 1.81 -4.94 10.07
CA VAL A 36 1.80 -6.38 9.79
C VAL A 36 3.13 -6.89 9.23
N ILE A 37 4.11 -6.00 9.06
CA ILE A 37 5.43 -6.34 8.50
C ILE A 37 6.56 -5.87 9.41
N SER A 38 7.77 -6.32 9.09
CA SER A 38 8.99 -6.00 9.84
C SER A 38 9.21 -4.49 9.94
N ALA A 39 9.67 -4.03 11.10
CA ALA A 39 10.08 -2.64 11.34
C ALA A 39 11.19 -2.13 10.39
N LYS A 40 11.91 -3.04 9.71
CA LYS A 40 12.96 -2.72 8.74
C LYS A 40 12.46 -2.60 7.30
N ALA A 41 11.19 -2.91 7.04
CA ALA A 41 10.60 -2.80 5.71
C ALA A 41 10.49 -1.32 5.27
N ASP A 42 10.70 -1.08 4.00
CA ASP A 42 10.62 0.27 3.42
C ASP A 42 9.23 0.90 3.66
N GLU A 43 8.18 0.09 3.63
CA GLU A 43 6.81 0.53 3.92
C GLU A 43 6.68 1.11 5.33
N VAL A 44 7.37 0.54 6.32
CA VAL A 44 7.37 1.04 7.70
C VAL A 44 8.18 2.33 7.81
N VAL A 45 9.25 2.47 7.05
CA VAL A 45 10.00 3.74 6.96
C VAL A 45 9.11 4.85 6.41
N MET A 46 8.37 4.56 5.33
CA MET A 46 7.43 5.51 4.72
C MET A 46 6.23 5.83 5.64
N LEU A 47 5.73 4.83 6.40
CA LEU A 47 4.69 5.06 7.41
C LEU A 47 5.15 6.00 8.52
N LYS A 48 6.40 5.86 8.99
CA LYS A 48 6.98 6.79 9.98
C LYS A 48 7.12 8.21 9.43
N GLN A 49 7.49 8.34 8.15
CA GLN A 49 7.52 9.64 7.49
C GLN A 49 6.13 10.27 7.39
N PHE A 50 5.10 9.48 7.04
CA PHE A 50 3.70 9.94 7.10
C PHE A 50 3.33 10.44 8.50
N GLY A 51 3.67 9.69 9.55
CA GLY A 51 3.42 10.09 10.94
C GLY A 51 4.12 11.40 11.31
N GLN A 52 5.35 11.62 10.83
CA GLN A 52 6.07 12.87 11.02
C GLN A 52 5.39 14.02 10.27
N ASP A 53 4.96 13.80 9.00
CA ASP A 53 4.23 14.83 8.23
C ASP A 53 2.94 15.26 8.96
N VAL A 54 2.19 14.33 9.54
CA VAL A 54 0.99 14.65 10.36
C VAL A 54 1.36 15.44 11.62
N SER A 55 2.42 15.02 12.31
CA SER A 55 2.91 15.74 13.50
C SER A 55 3.28 17.18 13.16
N ASP A 56 4.00 17.39 12.06
CA ASP A 56 4.40 18.73 11.62
C ASP A 56 3.19 19.60 11.23
N LEU A 57 2.20 19.02 10.53
CA LEU A 57 0.97 19.69 10.13
C LEU A 57 0.05 20.03 11.31
N THR A 58 0.19 19.33 12.43
CA THR A 58 -0.62 19.52 13.64
C THR A 58 0.15 20.14 14.80
N ASN A 59 1.35 20.70 14.55
CA ASN A 59 2.24 21.26 15.58
C ASN A 59 2.50 20.29 16.75
N GLY A 60 2.58 18.98 16.46
CA GLY A 60 2.82 17.94 17.44
C GLY A 60 1.59 17.48 18.22
N GLU A 61 0.39 17.99 17.92
CA GLU A 61 -0.84 17.61 18.62
C GLU A 61 -1.28 16.17 18.30
N VAL A 62 -0.97 15.67 17.07
CA VAL A 62 -1.24 14.28 16.67
C VAL A 62 0.08 13.61 16.34
N LYS A 63 0.35 12.49 16.99
CA LYS A 63 1.55 11.68 16.77
C LYS A 63 1.20 10.24 16.44
N PHE A 64 2.02 9.62 15.61
CA PHE A 64 1.91 8.20 15.27
C PHE A 64 3.07 7.43 15.91
N GLU A 65 2.75 6.42 16.71
CA GLU A 65 3.72 5.45 17.23
C GLU A 65 3.60 4.14 16.45
N VAL A 66 4.61 3.81 15.66
CA VAL A 66 4.59 2.61 14.82
C VAL A 66 5.14 1.42 15.59
N LEU A 67 4.28 0.45 15.85
CA LEU A 67 4.59 -0.79 16.52
C LEU A 67 4.96 -1.88 15.49
N PRO A 68 5.94 -2.75 15.78
CA PRO A 68 6.30 -3.83 14.89
C PRO A 68 5.21 -4.90 14.78
N ALA A 69 5.32 -5.75 13.76
CA ALA A 69 4.43 -6.90 13.58
C ALA A 69 4.42 -7.78 14.83
N GLY A 70 3.23 -8.15 15.30
CA GLY A 70 3.05 -9.02 16.46
C GLY A 70 3.25 -8.35 17.83
N ALA A 71 3.38 -7.02 17.88
CA ALA A 71 3.60 -6.31 19.15
C ALA A 71 2.38 -6.37 20.09
N VAL A 72 1.18 -6.34 19.54
CA VAL A 72 -0.08 -6.38 20.30
C VAL A 72 -0.85 -7.66 19.99
N VAL A 73 -1.06 -7.95 18.70
CA VAL A 73 -1.79 -9.14 18.21
C VAL A 73 -1.06 -9.76 17.01
N GLY A 74 -1.42 -10.97 16.63
CA GLY A 74 -0.94 -11.59 15.40
C GLY A 74 -1.32 -10.77 14.15
N VAL A 75 -0.60 -11.00 13.06
CA VAL A 75 -0.77 -10.24 11.80
C VAL A 75 -2.21 -10.29 11.28
N LYS A 76 -2.85 -11.46 11.35
CA LYS A 76 -4.22 -11.67 10.84
C LYS A 76 -5.30 -11.03 11.72
N GLU A 77 -4.99 -10.76 12.97
CA GLU A 77 -5.87 -10.18 13.96
C GLU A 77 -5.79 -8.65 14.02
N THR A 78 -4.88 -8.02 13.25
CA THR A 78 -4.62 -6.57 13.32
C THR A 78 -5.87 -5.74 13.05
N LEU A 79 -6.67 -6.07 12.03
CA LEU A 79 -7.92 -5.33 11.75
C LEU A 79 -8.93 -5.45 12.89
N ASP A 80 -9.09 -6.65 13.45
CA ASP A 80 -10.00 -6.87 14.59
C ASP A 80 -9.53 -6.14 15.86
N ALA A 81 -8.21 -6.00 16.05
CA ALA A 81 -7.66 -5.24 17.16
C ALA A 81 -7.95 -3.74 17.03
N VAL A 82 -7.86 -3.19 15.82
CA VAL A 82 -8.23 -1.79 15.54
C VAL A 82 -9.74 -1.59 15.71
N ASP A 83 -10.56 -2.48 15.15
CA ASP A 83 -12.01 -2.47 15.28
C ASP A 83 -12.46 -2.38 16.77
N LYS A 84 -11.85 -3.22 17.62
CA LYS A 84 -12.15 -3.30 19.04
C LYS A 84 -11.45 -2.24 19.90
N GLY A 85 -10.64 -1.36 19.33
CA GLY A 85 -9.89 -0.34 20.06
C GLY A 85 -8.77 -0.88 20.96
N LEU A 86 -8.26 -2.11 20.70
CA LEU A 86 -7.10 -2.66 21.42
C LEU A 86 -5.81 -1.93 21.01
N VAL A 87 -5.79 -1.40 19.79
CA VAL A 87 -4.77 -0.51 19.25
C VAL A 87 -5.48 0.55 18.41
N GLU A 88 -4.98 1.79 18.42
CA GLU A 88 -5.66 2.91 17.77
C GLU A 88 -5.62 2.83 16.26
N GLY A 89 -4.59 2.14 15.69
CA GLY A 89 -4.45 1.97 14.25
C GLY A 89 -3.72 0.68 13.86
N GLY A 90 -3.84 0.35 12.59
CA GLY A 90 -3.16 -0.76 11.94
C GLY A 90 -2.61 -0.35 10.57
N PHE A 91 -1.51 -0.94 10.16
CA PHE A 91 -0.93 -0.74 8.85
C PHE A 91 -0.76 -2.08 8.15
N ALA A 92 -1.48 -2.27 7.05
CA ALA A 92 -1.50 -3.53 6.28
C ALA A 92 -1.95 -3.29 4.84
N TRP A 93 -2.06 -4.35 4.07
CA TRP A 93 -2.68 -4.35 2.74
C TRP A 93 -4.15 -4.74 2.86
N THR A 94 -5.06 -3.96 2.30
CA THR A 94 -6.51 -4.20 2.38
C THR A 94 -6.89 -5.60 1.87
N HIS A 95 -6.20 -6.15 0.87
CA HIS A 95 -6.46 -7.51 0.38
C HIS A 95 -6.19 -8.63 1.41
N TYR A 96 -5.48 -8.37 2.51
CA TYR A 96 -5.31 -9.34 3.60
C TYR A 96 -6.65 -9.66 4.29
N TRP A 97 -7.63 -8.79 4.16
CA TRP A 97 -8.96 -8.94 4.73
C TRP A 97 -9.96 -9.60 3.77
N SER A 98 -9.50 -10.15 2.64
CA SER A 98 -10.35 -10.84 1.66
C SER A 98 -11.15 -12.02 2.25
N GLY A 99 -10.66 -12.63 3.34
CA GLY A 99 -11.41 -13.63 4.10
C GLY A 99 -12.59 -13.05 4.89
N LYS A 100 -12.62 -11.74 5.17
CA LYS A 100 -13.76 -11.04 5.76
C LYS A 100 -14.74 -10.56 4.70
N HIS A 101 -14.21 -9.98 3.62
CA HIS A 101 -15.01 -9.53 2.49
C HIS A 101 -14.21 -9.62 1.17
N PRO A 102 -14.73 -10.30 0.12
CA PRO A 102 -13.98 -10.52 -1.12
C PRO A 102 -13.62 -9.22 -1.85
N ALA A 103 -14.43 -8.16 -1.74
CA ALA A 103 -14.15 -6.86 -2.36
C ALA A 103 -12.89 -6.17 -1.83
N ALA A 104 -12.36 -6.59 -0.67
CA ALA A 104 -11.06 -6.11 -0.18
C ALA A 104 -9.93 -6.30 -1.20
N MET A 105 -10.02 -7.35 -2.05
CA MET A 105 -9.09 -7.58 -3.15
C MET A 105 -9.09 -6.45 -4.18
N LEU A 106 -10.27 -5.87 -4.47
CA LEU A 106 -10.41 -4.82 -5.49
C LEU A 106 -9.79 -3.48 -5.07
N PHE A 107 -9.54 -3.28 -3.78
CA PHE A 107 -8.87 -2.08 -3.24
C PHE A 107 -7.40 -2.31 -2.95
N GLY A 108 -7.04 -3.43 -2.34
CA GLY A 108 -5.67 -3.70 -1.92
C GLY A 108 -4.79 -4.30 -3.02
N SER A 109 -5.37 -5.12 -3.91
CA SER A 109 -4.64 -5.78 -5.01
C SER A 109 -5.61 -6.30 -6.08
N PRO A 110 -6.16 -5.42 -6.94
CA PRO A 110 -7.03 -5.83 -8.03
C PRO A 110 -6.24 -6.63 -9.08
N VAL A 111 -6.50 -7.93 -9.13
CA VAL A 111 -5.78 -8.88 -10.00
C VAL A 111 -5.83 -8.43 -11.47
N ALA A 112 -4.69 -8.48 -12.15
CA ALA A 112 -4.56 -8.07 -13.55
C ALA A 112 -5.18 -6.69 -13.84
N GLY A 113 -5.00 -5.72 -12.89
CA GLY A 113 -5.59 -4.40 -13.02
C GLY A 113 -7.12 -4.44 -13.12
N ALA A 114 -7.77 -5.20 -12.22
CA ALA A 114 -9.20 -5.48 -12.21
C ALA A 114 -9.72 -6.16 -13.51
N GLY A 115 -8.83 -6.81 -14.28
CA GLY A 115 -9.14 -7.42 -15.57
C GLY A 115 -9.47 -6.40 -16.68
N VAL A 116 -9.19 -5.11 -16.47
CA VAL A 116 -9.53 -4.01 -17.39
C VAL A 116 -8.37 -3.05 -17.67
N GLY A 117 -7.15 -3.43 -17.31
CA GLY A 117 -5.94 -2.68 -17.65
C GLY A 117 -5.65 -1.47 -16.75
N ILE A 118 -6.20 -1.42 -15.56
CA ILE A 118 -5.90 -0.39 -14.56
C ILE A 118 -4.52 -0.66 -13.97
N ASP A 119 -3.57 0.25 -14.16
CA ASP A 119 -2.28 0.29 -13.46
C ASP A 119 -2.36 1.11 -12.16
N ASN A 120 -1.24 1.27 -11.45
CA ASN A 120 -1.19 2.04 -10.20
C ASN A 120 -1.71 3.47 -10.35
N ILE A 121 -1.36 4.18 -11.42
CA ILE A 121 -1.76 5.58 -11.63
C ILE A 121 -3.24 5.66 -11.97
N ALA A 122 -3.71 4.81 -12.89
CA ALA A 122 -5.12 4.72 -13.23
C ALA A 122 -5.97 4.32 -12.02
N PHE A 123 -5.43 3.43 -11.15
CA PHE A 123 -6.09 3.06 -9.90
C PHE A 123 -6.25 4.24 -8.94
N LEU A 124 -5.19 5.03 -8.75
CA LEU A 124 -5.26 6.24 -7.92
C LEU A 124 -6.24 7.26 -8.51
N SER A 125 -6.29 7.38 -9.83
CA SER A 125 -7.26 8.24 -10.50
C SER A 125 -8.70 7.76 -10.28
N TRP A 126 -8.97 6.45 -10.41
CA TRP A 126 -10.26 5.88 -10.06
C TRP A 126 -10.60 6.12 -8.59
N PHE A 127 -9.64 5.87 -7.70
CA PHE A 127 -9.84 6.02 -6.25
C PHE A 127 -10.21 7.45 -5.87
N GLN A 128 -9.55 8.45 -6.44
CA GLN A 128 -9.76 9.86 -6.06
C GLN A 128 -10.89 10.56 -6.84
N PHE A 129 -11.15 10.15 -8.10
CA PHE A 129 -12.05 10.86 -8.99
C PHE A 129 -13.13 9.98 -9.63
N GLY A 130 -12.99 8.66 -9.54
CA GLY A 130 -13.90 7.67 -10.13
C GLY A 130 -14.87 7.03 -9.14
N GLY A 131 -15.02 7.58 -7.92
CA GLY A 131 -15.91 7.03 -6.88
C GLY A 131 -15.28 5.92 -6.03
N GLY A 132 -13.98 5.66 -6.20
CA GLY A 132 -13.30 4.60 -5.46
C GLY A 132 -13.19 4.87 -3.97
N LYS A 133 -13.02 6.15 -3.55
CA LYS A 133 -12.91 6.51 -2.14
C LYS A 133 -14.20 6.27 -1.38
N GLU A 134 -15.34 6.62 -1.95
CA GLU A 134 -16.65 6.39 -1.37
C GLU A 134 -16.93 4.88 -1.20
N LEU A 135 -16.59 4.09 -2.21
CA LEU A 135 -16.71 2.63 -2.15
C LEU A 135 -15.71 2.00 -1.15
N TYR A 136 -14.56 2.61 -0.96
CA TYR A 136 -13.59 2.17 0.04
C TYR A 136 -14.09 2.45 1.47
N ASP A 137 -14.72 3.60 1.70
CA ASP A 137 -15.37 3.89 2.98
C ASP A 137 -16.53 2.92 3.24
N GLU A 138 -17.35 2.60 2.22
CA GLU A 138 -18.45 1.62 2.29
C GLU A 138 -17.93 0.19 2.57
N LEU A 139 -16.74 -0.18 2.11
CA LEU A 139 -16.15 -1.51 2.37
C LEU A 139 -16.05 -1.82 3.87
N TRP A 140 -15.73 -0.84 4.69
CA TRP A 140 -15.58 -1.03 6.13
C TRP A 140 -16.93 -1.23 6.81
N ASP A 141 -17.97 -0.56 6.33
CA ASP A 141 -19.34 -0.77 6.79
C ASP A 141 -19.85 -2.16 6.35
N GLU A 142 -19.57 -2.60 5.12
CA GLU A 142 -19.87 -3.97 4.63
C GLU A 142 -19.14 -5.07 5.42
N MET A 143 -17.94 -4.79 5.92
CA MET A 143 -17.22 -5.70 6.81
C MET A 143 -17.75 -5.68 8.26
N GLY A 144 -18.55 -4.69 8.63
CA GLY A 144 -19.03 -4.47 10.00
C GLY A 144 -17.91 -4.10 10.96
N VAL A 145 -16.87 -3.36 10.51
CA VAL A 145 -15.73 -2.96 11.34
C VAL A 145 -15.69 -1.46 11.57
N ASN A 146 -15.36 -1.05 12.79
CA ASN A 146 -15.30 0.35 13.23
C ASN A 146 -13.96 1.00 12.89
N VAL A 147 -13.64 1.10 11.58
CA VAL A 147 -12.38 1.69 11.12
C VAL A 147 -12.59 2.77 10.05
N LYS A 148 -11.66 3.72 9.99
CA LYS A 148 -11.45 4.66 8.89
C LYS A 148 -10.16 4.29 8.18
N GLY A 149 -10.27 3.92 6.91
CA GLY A 149 -9.12 3.54 6.08
C GLY A 149 -8.53 4.74 5.33
N PHE A 150 -7.21 4.70 5.14
CA PHE A 150 -6.45 5.65 4.32
C PHE A 150 -5.47 4.87 3.45
N MET A 151 -5.60 5.01 2.14
CA MET A 151 -4.60 4.51 1.21
C MET A 151 -3.34 5.36 1.34
N LEU A 152 -2.19 4.75 1.62
CA LEU A 152 -0.95 5.48 1.82
C LEU A 152 0.12 5.19 0.78
N GLN A 153 0.29 3.92 0.40
CA GLN A 153 1.49 3.51 -0.31
C GLN A 153 1.16 2.57 -1.47
N PRO A 154 1.07 3.08 -2.70
CA PRO A 154 1.12 2.26 -3.89
C PRO A 154 2.46 1.51 -3.96
N VAL A 155 2.41 0.17 -4.04
CA VAL A 155 3.59 -0.71 -3.99
C VAL A 155 3.94 -1.28 -5.37
N GLY A 156 2.92 -1.67 -6.14
CA GLY A 156 3.11 -2.30 -7.45
C GLY A 156 3.70 -1.38 -8.53
N PRO A 157 3.97 -1.88 -9.74
CA PRO A 157 3.73 -3.27 -10.14
C PRO A 157 4.75 -4.23 -9.52
N GLU A 158 4.29 -5.42 -9.16
CA GLU A 158 5.17 -6.48 -8.69
C GLU A 158 5.72 -7.29 -9.86
N ALA A 159 6.96 -7.77 -9.69
CA ALA A 159 7.62 -8.62 -10.65
C ALA A 159 6.92 -9.98 -10.78
N LEU A 160 6.94 -10.60 -12.00
CA LEU A 160 6.49 -11.98 -12.13
C LEU A 160 7.22 -12.89 -11.16
N GLY A 161 8.52 -12.68 -10.97
CA GLY A 161 9.29 -13.32 -9.92
C GLY A 161 10.61 -13.93 -10.38
N TRP A 162 11.11 -14.81 -9.54
CA TRP A 162 12.43 -15.44 -9.60
C TRP A 162 12.32 -16.92 -9.91
N PHE A 163 13.19 -17.40 -10.79
CA PHE A 163 13.21 -18.79 -11.25
C PHE A 163 14.60 -19.38 -11.14
N LYS A 164 14.67 -20.71 -10.97
CA LYS A 164 15.92 -21.44 -10.90
C LYS A 164 16.59 -21.53 -12.28
N GLU A 165 15.82 -21.81 -13.31
CA GLU A 165 16.22 -21.82 -14.72
C GLU A 165 15.32 -20.89 -15.50
N PRO A 166 15.73 -20.42 -16.68
CA PRO A 166 14.88 -19.53 -17.48
C PRO A 166 13.61 -20.22 -17.97
N ILE A 167 12.53 -19.44 -18.05
CA ILE A 167 11.26 -19.85 -18.67
C ILE A 167 11.09 -19.09 -19.99
N THR A 168 10.67 -19.76 -21.04
CA THR A 168 10.45 -19.19 -22.37
C THR A 168 9.00 -19.33 -22.84
N SER A 169 8.20 -20.08 -22.09
CA SER A 169 6.78 -20.35 -22.38
C SER A 169 6.01 -20.65 -21.11
N MET A 170 4.67 -20.64 -21.20
CA MET A 170 3.81 -21.13 -20.13
C MET A 170 4.05 -22.61 -19.81
N ASP A 171 4.44 -23.42 -20.79
CA ASP A 171 4.76 -24.83 -20.56
C ASP A 171 6.02 -24.99 -19.70
N ASP A 172 7.01 -24.12 -19.85
CA ASP A 172 8.15 -24.06 -18.94
C ASP A 172 7.71 -23.64 -17.54
N PHE A 173 6.90 -22.60 -17.43
CA PHE A 173 6.43 -22.11 -16.14
C PHE A 173 5.62 -23.17 -15.38
N ARG A 174 4.79 -23.97 -16.04
CA ARG A 174 4.02 -25.06 -15.42
C ARG A 174 4.86 -26.15 -14.78
N LYS A 175 6.14 -26.25 -15.08
CA LYS A 175 7.06 -27.22 -14.46
C LYS A 175 7.48 -26.83 -13.04
N TYR A 176 7.22 -25.58 -12.60
CA TYR A 176 7.69 -25.04 -11.33
C TYR A 176 6.63 -25.11 -10.25
N ARG A 177 7.08 -25.44 -9.02
CA ARG A 177 6.33 -25.16 -7.80
C ARG A 177 6.60 -23.71 -7.45
N PHE A 178 5.61 -22.87 -7.67
CA PHE A 178 5.75 -21.42 -7.64
C PHE A 178 5.08 -20.84 -6.39
N ARG A 179 5.82 -20.10 -5.58
CA ARG A 179 5.23 -19.34 -4.47
C ARG A 179 4.44 -18.17 -5.02
N THR A 180 3.22 -18.01 -4.50
CA THR A 180 2.30 -16.93 -4.90
C THR A 180 1.71 -16.25 -3.67
N PRO A 181 1.16 -15.02 -3.80
CA PRO A 181 0.34 -14.44 -2.74
C PRO A 181 -0.96 -15.25 -2.58
N PRO A 182 -1.61 -15.19 -1.40
CA PRO A 182 -2.91 -15.80 -1.19
C PRO A 182 -4.02 -15.06 -1.94
N GLY A 183 -5.21 -15.66 -2.01
CA GLY A 183 -6.40 -15.07 -2.61
C GLY A 183 -6.50 -15.24 -4.12
N ILE A 184 -7.18 -14.31 -4.79
CA ILE A 184 -7.47 -14.39 -6.23
C ILE A 184 -6.20 -14.53 -7.08
N PRO A 185 -5.10 -13.77 -6.85
CA PRO A 185 -3.89 -13.91 -7.66
C PRO A 185 -3.31 -15.34 -7.62
N GLY A 186 -3.21 -15.95 -6.44
CA GLY A 186 -2.73 -17.32 -6.29
C GLY A 186 -3.67 -18.35 -6.91
N GLN A 187 -4.99 -18.15 -6.82
CA GLN A 187 -5.96 -19.01 -7.48
C GLN A 187 -5.86 -18.90 -9.00
N THR A 188 -5.69 -17.69 -9.53
CA THR A 188 -5.52 -17.46 -10.98
C THR A 188 -4.31 -18.24 -11.54
N TYR A 189 -3.20 -18.32 -10.80
CA TYR A 189 -2.07 -19.16 -11.21
C TYR A 189 -2.44 -20.65 -11.28
N LYS A 190 -3.21 -21.16 -10.31
CA LYS A 190 -3.70 -22.56 -10.35
C LYS A 190 -4.60 -22.80 -11.55
N ASP A 191 -5.46 -21.84 -11.86
CA ASP A 191 -6.43 -21.97 -12.97
C ASP A 191 -5.73 -22.05 -14.34
N ILE A 192 -4.51 -21.48 -14.47
CA ILE A 192 -3.67 -21.62 -15.68
C ILE A 192 -2.66 -22.79 -15.61
N GLY A 193 -2.79 -23.66 -14.60
CA GLY A 193 -2.03 -24.88 -14.48
C GLY A 193 -0.68 -24.77 -13.77
N ILE A 194 -0.41 -23.65 -13.07
CA ILE A 194 0.81 -23.49 -12.27
C ILE A 194 0.63 -24.17 -10.90
N ALA A 195 1.62 -24.94 -10.46
CA ALA A 195 1.66 -25.52 -9.12
C ALA A 195 1.93 -24.43 -8.07
N SER A 196 0.90 -23.63 -7.77
CA SER A 196 0.94 -22.45 -6.91
C SER A 196 0.84 -22.81 -5.44
N VAL A 197 1.76 -22.30 -4.62
CA VAL A 197 1.81 -22.50 -3.17
C VAL A 197 1.81 -21.14 -2.47
N ALA A 198 0.77 -20.85 -1.70
CA ALA A 198 0.69 -19.62 -0.91
C ALA A 198 1.43 -19.77 0.42
N MET A 199 2.37 -18.87 0.71
CA MET A 199 3.10 -18.84 1.99
C MET A 199 3.54 -17.42 2.36
N GLY A 200 3.77 -17.19 3.65
CA GLY A 200 4.28 -15.94 4.18
C GLY A 200 5.72 -15.65 3.73
N GLY A 201 6.09 -14.34 3.68
CA GLY A 201 7.41 -13.90 3.19
C GLY A 201 8.58 -14.56 3.94
N GLY A 202 8.48 -14.71 5.25
CA GLY A 202 9.54 -15.35 6.08
C GLY A 202 9.82 -16.82 5.75
N ASP A 203 8.86 -17.51 5.11
CA ASP A 203 8.97 -18.93 4.78
C ASP A 203 9.54 -19.18 3.37
N ILE A 204 9.60 -18.15 2.52
CA ILE A 204 9.94 -18.29 1.09
C ILE A 204 11.40 -18.75 0.91
N LEU A 205 12.36 -18.01 1.48
CA LEU A 205 13.77 -18.34 1.30
C LEU A 205 14.12 -19.73 1.87
N PRO A 206 13.68 -20.10 3.08
CA PRO A 206 13.85 -21.46 3.59
C PRO A 206 13.22 -22.54 2.69
N ALA A 207 12.07 -22.26 2.05
CA ALA A 207 11.41 -23.20 1.15
C ALA A 207 12.18 -23.38 -0.17
N LEU A 208 12.76 -22.29 -0.72
CA LEU A 208 13.65 -22.32 -1.89
C LEU A 208 14.94 -23.10 -1.59
N GLU A 209 15.58 -22.84 -0.45
CA GLU A 209 16.82 -23.53 -0.02
C GLU A 209 16.60 -25.04 0.18
N LYS A 210 15.45 -25.43 0.73
CA LYS A 210 15.07 -26.85 0.91
C LYS A 210 14.56 -27.50 -0.37
N GLY A 211 14.34 -26.73 -1.44
CA GLY A 211 13.76 -27.23 -2.69
C GLY A 211 12.32 -27.69 -2.57
N THR A 212 11.53 -27.16 -1.61
CA THR A 212 10.08 -27.40 -1.53
C THR A 212 9.30 -26.57 -2.55
N ILE A 213 9.86 -25.43 -2.97
CA ILE A 213 9.45 -24.62 -4.11
C ILE A 213 10.68 -24.37 -5.00
N ASP A 214 10.44 -24.08 -6.28
CA ASP A 214 11.49 -23.93 -7.29
C ASP A 214 11.57 -22.51 -7.85
N ALA A 215 10.52 -21.72 -7.61
CA ALA A 215 10.39 -20.34 -8.04
C ALA A 215 9.49 -19.57 -7.06
N ALA A 216 9.66 -18.25 -7.01
CA ALA A 216 8.89 -17.41 -6.09
C ALA A 216 8.78 -15.98 -6.62
N GLU A 217 7.66 -15.33 -6.30
CA GLU A 217 7.52 -13.89 -6.31
C GLU A 217 7.44 -13.36 -4.87
N TRP A 218 7.72 -12.06 -4.70
CA TRP A 218 7.44 -11.36 -3.47
C TRP A 218 6.96 -9.93 -3.75
N CYS A 219 7.76 -9.12 -4.43
CA CYS A 219 7.37 -7.76 -4.78
C CYS A 219 8.17 -7.23 -6.00
N CYS A 220 9.32 -6.71 -5.73
CA CYS A 220 10.07 -5.88 -6.67
C CYS A 220 11.56 -5.84 -6.26
N PRO A 221 12.49 -5.32 -7.09
CA PRO A 221 13.92 -5.50 -6.90
C PRO A 221 14.44 -5.22 -5.50
N LYS A 222 14.01 -4.13 -4.86
CA LYS A 222 14.51 -3.73 -3.54
C LYS A 222 14.07 -4.68 -2.41
N PRO A 223 12.77 -4.93 -2.18
CA PRO A 223 12.32 -5.90 -1.19
C PRO A 223 12.87 -7.31 -1.45
N ASP A 224 12.87 -7.77 -2.71
CA ASP A 224 13.35 -9.10 -3.10
C ASP A 224 14.84 -9.28 -2.76
N SER A 225 15.66 -8.25 -2.99
CA SER A 225 17.09 -8.27 -2.63
C SER A 225 17.30 -8.34 -1.11
N VAL A 226 16.45 -7.69 -0.33
CA VAL A 226 16.50 -7.75 1.15
C VAL A 226 16.14 -9.14 1.66
N PHE A 227 15.19 -9.83 1.02
CA PHE A 227 14.89 -11.24 1.30
C PHE A 227 16.03 -12.19 0.92
N GLY A 228 16.88 -11.80 -0.03
CA GLY A 228 18.05 -12.57 -0.43
C GLY A 228 17.79 -13.58 -1.53
N PHE A 229 16.76 -13.41 -2.37
CA PHE A 229 16.42 -14.34 -3.47
C PHE A 229 17.59 -14.52 -4.45
N GLN A 230 18.38 -13.48 -4.70
CA GLN A 230 19.57 -13.52 -5.54
C GLN A 230 20.66 -14.52 -5.05
N LYS A 231 20.57 -14.99 -3.82
CA LYS A 231 21.49 -16.01 -3.29
C LYS A 231 21.20 -17.42 -3.81
N VAL A 232 19.93 -17.68 -4.14
CA VAL A 232 19.44 -19.03 -4.52
C VAL A 232 18.86 -19.07 -5.93
N LEU A 233 18.39 -17.95 -6.49
CA LEU A 233 17.78 -17.83 -7.81
C LEU A 233 18.51 -16.76 -8.63
N LYS A 234 18.56 -16.93 -9.96
CA LYS A 234 19.30 -16.01 -10.84
C LYS A 234 18.48 -15.43 -11.99
N HIS A 235 17.38 -16.07 -12.35
CA HIS A 235 16.54 -15.64 -13.49
C HIS A 235 15.36 -14.82 -12.95
N TYR A 236 15.32 -13.53 -13.31
CA TYR A 236 14.36 -12.58 -12.80
C TYR A 236 13.51 -11.97 -13.93
N TYR A 237 12.20 -11.91 -13.70
CA TYR A 237 11.18 -11.45 -14.65
C TYR A 237 10.39 -10.31 -14.03
N LEU A 238 10.48 -9.10 -14.59
CA LEU A 238 9.83 -7.91 -14.04
C LEU A 238 8.34 -7.79 -14.39
N GLN A 239 7.92 -8.36 -15.52
CA GLN A 239 6.56 -8.14 -16.02
C GLN A 239 5.60 -9.19 -15.46
N GLY A 240 4.97 -8.89 -14.31
CA GLY A 240 3.90 -9.70 -13.71
C GLY A 240 2.53 -9.04 -13.87
N LEU A 241 1.46 -9.85 -13.88
CA LEU A 241 0.06 -9.36 -13.90
C LEU A 241 -0.69 -9.62 -12.59
N HIS A 242 -0.12 -10.41 -11.69
CA HIS A 242 -0.82 -10.84 -10.48
C HIS A 242 -1.10 -9.68 -9.53
N GLN A 243 -0.16 -8.74 -9.42
CA GLN A 243 -0.23 -7.58 -8.55
C GLN A 243 0.32 -6.31 -9.24
N VAL A 244 -0.28 -5.93 -10.37
CA VAL A 244 0.05 -4.68 -11.07
C VAL A 244 -0.32 -3.45 -10.24
N VAL A 245 -1.29 -3.60 -9.35
CA VAL A 245 -1.69 -2.63 -8.33
C VAL A 245 -1.62 -3.30 -6.98
N VAL A 246 -0.90 -2.71 -6.05
CA VAL A 246 -0.88 -3.09 -4.63
C VAL A 246 -0.83 -1.82 -3.80
N ASN A 247 -1.66 -1.74 -2.77
CA ASN A 247 -1.70 -0.59 -1.88
C ASN A 247 -1.58 -1.03 -0.44
N ALA A 248 -0.64 -0.43 0.30
CA ALA A 248 -0.58 -0.55 1.74
C ALA A 248 -1.30 0.64 2.39
N ASP A 249 -2.13 0.33 3.37
CA ASP A 249 -3.12 1.22 3.93
C ASP A 249 -2.95 1.38 5.44
N LEU A 250 -3.31 2.56 5.93
CA LEU A 250 -3.50 2.86 7.34
C LEU A 250 -4.97 2.70 7.70
N TYR A 251 -5.25 2.01 8.78
CA TYR A 251 -6.56 1.89 9.40
C TYR A 251 -6.52 2.58 10.75
N ILE A 252 -7.43 3.50 11.02
CA ILE A 252 -7.58 4.15 12.32
C ILE A 252 -8.95 3.73 12.86
N ASN A 253 -9.03 3.37 14.16
CA ASN A 253 -10.30 3.16 14.82
C ASN A 253 -11.19 4.40 14.63
N LYS A 254 -12.44 4.20 14.19
CA LYS A 254 -13.34 5.28 13.77
C LYS A 254 -13.65 6.25 14.93
N ASP A 255 -13.73 5.75 16.18
CA ASP A 255 -13.98 6.59 17.34
C ASP A 255 -12.77 7.47 17.67
N VAL A 256 -11.54 6.91 17.54
CA VAL A 256 -10.30 7.70 17.66
C VAL A 256 -10.24 8.77 16.61
N TYR A 257 -10.49 8.42 15.32
CA TYR A 257 -10.49 9.40 14.25
C TYR A 257 -11.55 10.51 14.45
N ASN A 258 -12.75 10.13 14.87
CA ASN A 258 -13.85 11.08 15.11
C ASN A 258 -13.61 11.97 16.34
N SER A 259 -12.75 11.57 17.27
CA SER A 259 -12.37 12.40 18.42
C SER A 259 -11.41 13.55 18.04
N LEU A 260 -10.77 13.46 16.89
CA LEU A 260 -9.87 14.49 16.36
C LEU A 260 -10.67 15.72 15.88
N THR A 261 -10.05 16.89 15.99
CA THR A 261 -10.63 18.12 15.43
C THR A 261 -10.67 18.03 13.89
N PRO A 262 -11.56 18.80 13.21
CA PRO A 262 -11.60 18.82 11.74
C PRO A 262 -10.26 19.17 11.09
N LEU A 263 -9.43 20.02 11.74
CA LEU A 263 -8.11 20.38 11.25
C LEU A 263 -7.12 19.20 11.34
N GLN A 264 -7.15 18.47 12.47
CA GLN A 264 -6.32 17.28 12.65
C GLN A 264 -6.72 16.15 11.68
N GLN A 265 -8.02 15.92 11.48
CA GLN A 265 -8.53 14.99 10.47
C GLN A 265 -8.04 15.39 9.07
N LYS A 266 -8.13 16.69 8.75
CA LYS A 266 -7.65 17.21 7.46
C LYS A 266 -6.15 17.06 7.28
N ALA A 267 -5.36 17.23 8.33
CA ALA A 267 -3.91 17.01 8.31
C ALA A 267 -3.58 15.53 7.95
N ILE A 268 -4.29 14.56 8.53
CA ILE A 268 -4.15 13.13 8.19
C ILE A 268 -4.48 12.89 6.71
N GLU A 269 -5.58 13.44 6.21
CA GLU A 269 -5.98 13.30 4.80
C GLU A 269 -4.93 13.89 3.84
N VAL A 270 -4.41 15.09 4.13
CA VAL A 270 -3.38 15.76 3.32
C VAL A 270 -2.08 14.95 3.33
N ALA A 271 -1.63 14.51 4.50
CA ALA A 271 -0.44 13.68 4.62
C ALA A 271 -0.61 12.33 3.90
N ALA A 272 -1.79 11.71 3.95
CA ALA A 272 -2.09 10.48 3.22
C ALA A 272 -1.95 10.69 1.70
N ASN A 273 -2.55 11.75 1.15
CA ASN A 273 -2.43 12.08 -0.26
C ASN A 273 -0.97 12.38 -0.68
N ALA A 274 -0.20 13.08 0.16
CA ALA A 274 1.23 13.31 -0.07
C ALA A 274 2.04 12.00 -0.05
N SER A 275 1.68 11.07 0.83
CA SER A 275 2.33 9.76 0.95
C SER A 275 2.21 8.93 -0.33
N LEU A 276 1.09 9.04 -1.08
CA LEU A 276 0.93 8.33 -2.35
C LEU A 276 2.04 8.67 -3.35
N SER A 277 2.30 9.95 -3.58
CA SER A 277 3.34 10.39 -4.53
C SER A 277 4.76 10.15 -4.00
N LYS A 278 5.00 10.38 -2.71
CA LYS A 278 6.30 10.12 -2.05
C LYS A 278 6.66 8.63 -2.17
N SER A 279 5.71 7.73 -1.87
CA SER A 279 5.91 6.28 -1.95
C SER A 279 6.24 5.82 -3.38
N MET A 280 5.47 6.26 -4.38
CA MET A 280 5.73 5.91 -5.78
C MET A 280 7.12 6.38 -6.24
N SER A 281 7.48 7.63 -5.93
CA SER A 281 8.77 8.21 -6.31
C SER A 281 9.94 7.48 -5.64
N TYR A 282 9.83 7.19 -4.35
CA TYR A 282 10.80 6.41 -3.59
C TYR A 282 11.04 5.03 -4.22
N ARG A 283 9.94 4.32 -4.57
CA ARG A 283 10.02 2.98 -5.14
C ARG A 283 10.67 2.93 -6.52
N ILE A 284 10.39 3.90 -7.38
CA ILE A 284 11.06 3.98 -8.69
C ILE A 284 12.58 4.09 -8.48
N TYR A 285 13.03 4.97 -7.58
CA TYR A 285 14.45 5.21 -7.35
C TYR A 285 15.13 4.01 -6.67
N GLU A 286 14.57 3.50 -5.59
CA GLU A 286 15.20 2.42 -4.82
C GLU A 286 15.14 1.07 -5.55
N ASN A 287 14.06 0.78 -6.28
CA ASN A 287 14.02 -0.42 -7.13
C ASN A 287 15.00 -0.33 -8.30
N GLY A 288 15.18 0.85 -8.90
CA GLY A 288 16.19 1.06 -9.94
C GLY A 288 17.61 0.80 -9.43
N LYS A 289 17.96 1.31 -8.25
CA LYS A 289 19.25 1.04 -7.59
C LYS A 289 19.45 -0.44 -7.29
N ALA A 290 18.43 -1.07 -6.70
CA ALA A 290 18.50 -2.49 -6.35
C ALA A 290 18.61 -3.38 -7.59
N LEU A 291 17.88 -3.07 -8.66
CA LEU A 291 17.96 -3.80 -9.91
C LEU A 291 19.37 -3.75 -10.52
N LYS A 292 19.96 -2.54 -10.52
CA LYS A 292 21.34 -2.36 -10.97
C LYS A 292 22.32 -3.19 -10.14
N ASP A 293 22.22 -3.15 -8.82
CA ASP A 293 23.07 -3.94 -7.93
C ASP A 293 22.89 -5.45 -8.15
N LEU A 294 21.65 -5.92 -8.30
CA LEU A 294 21.34 -7.32 -8.56
C LEU A 294 21.99 -7.82 -9.85
N THR A 295 21.95 -7.03 -10.91
CA THR A 295 22.50 -7.42 -12.22
C THR A 295 24.04 -7.29 -12.27
N GLU A 296 24.61 -6.21 -11.72
CA GLU A 296 26.05 -5.94 -11.80
C GLU A 296 26.88 -6.74 -10.77
N ASN A 297 26.34 -6.93 -9.54
CA ASN A 297 27.12 -7.49 -8.44
C ASN A 297 26.68 -8.88 -7.97
N HIS A 298 25.46 -9.31 -8.35
CA HIS A 298 24.89 -10.59 -7.87
C HIS A 298 24.64 -11.60 -8.97
N GLY A 299 25.01 -11.29 -10.24
CA GLY A 299 24.87 -12.20 -11.37
C GLY A 299 23.41 -12.54 -11.70
N VAL A 300 22.47 -11.64 -11.41
CA VAL A 300 21.06 -11.79 -11.76
C VAL A 300 20.88 -11.49 -13.24
N ILE A 301 20.15 -12.36 -13.92
CA ILE A 301 19.84 -12.25 -15.35
C ILE A 301 18.39 -11.85 -15.50
N LEU A 302 18.17 -10.69 -16.14
CA LEU A 302 16.83 -10.22 -16.46
C LEU A 302 16.33 -10.89 -17.74
N HIS A 303 15.05 -11.26 -17.71
CA HIS A 303 14.36 -11.84 -18.84
C HIS A 303 13.04 -11.12 -19.11
N ASP A 304 12.61 -11.15 -20.36
CA ASP A 304 11.24 -10.81 -20.71
C ASP A 304 10.32 -11.97 -20.35
N THR A 305 9.15 -11.63 -19.79
CA THR A 305 8.12 -12.62 -19.48
C THR A 305 7.60 -13.26 -20.75
N PRO A 306 7.42 -14.59 -20.79
CA PRO A 306 6.88 -15.27 -21.97
C PRO A 306 5.58 -14.65 -22.45
N ALA A 307 5.47 -14.38 -23.76
CA ALA A 307 4.34 -13.65 -24.33
C ALA A 307 2.99 -14.35 -24.15
N ASP A 308 2.98 -15.68 -24.05
CA ASP A 308 1.79 -16.50 -23.82
C ASP A 308 1.27 -16.46 -22.37
N TYR A 309 2.07 -15.95 -21.42
CA TYR A 309 1.65 -15.69 -20.05
C TYR A 309 0.52 -14.65 -19.99
N PHE A 310 0.65 -13.54 -20.71
CA PHE A 310 -0.26 -12.42 -20.58
C PHE A 310 -1.72 -12.78 -20.91
N PRO A 311 -2.05 -13.35 -22.08
CA PRO A 311 -3.43 -13.74 -22.36
C PRO A 311 -3.94 -14.86 -21.46
N ALA A 312 -3.09 -15.82 -21.08
CA ALA A 312 -3.47 -16.91 -20.20
C ALA A 312 -3.89 -16.37 -18.83
N TYR A 313 -3.04 -15.52 -18.21
CA TYR A 313 -3.31 -14.94 -16.90
C TYR A 313 -4.51 -13.98 -16.93
N MET A 314 -4.61 -13.11 -17.94
CA MET A 314 -5.73 -12.17 -18.09
C MET A 314 -7.08 -12.88 -18.19
N ASN A 315 -7.18 -13.93 -18.98
CA ASN A 315 -8.43 -14.68 -19.14
C ASN A 315 -8.85 -15.37 -17.84
N ALA A 316 -7.92 -16.00 -17.13
CA ALA A 316 -8.20 -16.64 -15.85
C ALA A 316 -8.54 -15.61 -14.75
N ALA A 317 -7.84 -14.48 -14.70
CA ALA A 317 -8.15 -13.38 -13.78
C ALA A 317 -9.57 -12.85 -14.01
N LYS A 318 -9.96 -12.63 -15.27
CA LYS A 318 -11.30 -12.16 -15.61
C LYS A 318 -12.37 -13.17 -15.18
N ALA A 319 -12.17 -14.46 -15.42
CA ALA A 319 -13.10 -15.51 -14.98
C ALA A 319 -13.25 -15.52 -13.44
N SER A 320 -12.15 -15.34 -12.69
CA SER A 320 -12.19 -15.22 -11.24
C SER A 320 -12.95 -13.98 -10.77
N LEU A 321 -12.79 -12.84 -11.45
CA LEU A 321 -13.51 -11.60 -11.13
C LEU A 321 -15.01 -11.74 -11.42
N GLU A 322 -15.39 -12.35 -12.54
CA GLU A 322 -16.78 -12.62 -12.92
C GLU A 322 -17.45 -13.53 -11.89
N LYS A 323 -16.76 -14.59 -11.44
CA LYS A 323 -17.25 -15.49 -10.40
C LYS A 323 -17.51 -14.75 -9.09
N ASN A 324 -16.54 -13.99 -8.60
CA ASN A 324 -16.70 -13.23 -7.35
C ASN A 324 -17.83 -12.19 -7.45
N ALA A 325 -17.99 -11.55 -8.60
CA ALA A 325 -19.08 -10.60 -8.84
C ALA A 325 -20.47 -11.28 -8.85
N ALA A 326 -20.56 -12.51 -9.34
CA ALA A 326 -21.79 -13.28 -9.29
C ALA A 326 -22.18 -13.74 -7.87
N GLU A 327 -21.18 -13.93 -7.00
CA GLU A 327 -21.35 -14.43 -5.63
C GLU A 327 -21.54 -13.30 -4.60
N ASN A 328 -21.10 -12.07 -4.89
CA ASN A 328 -21.14 -10.95 -3.93
C ASN A 328 -21.54 -9.64 -4.60
N ALA A 329 -22.67 -9.07 -4.16
CA ALA A 329 -23.24 -7.85 -4.74
C ALA A 329 -22.37 -6.62 -4.58
N PHE A 330 -21.69 -6.44 -3.43
CA PHE A 330 -20.79 -5.31 -3.22
C PHE A 330 -19.50 -5.46 -4.04
N PHE A 331 -18.96 -6.67 -4.16
CA PHE A 331 -17.86 -6.92 -5.11
C PHE A 331 -18.26 -6.54 -6.54
N ALA A 332 -19.46 -6.96 -6.99
CA ALA A 332 -19.98 -6.59 -8.31
C ALA A 332 -20.09 -5.08 -8.49
N LYS A 333 -20.58 -4.36 -7.48
CA LYS A 333 -20.71 -2.89 -7.46
C LYS A 333 -19.34 -2.21 -7.62
N VAL A 334 -18.34 -2.61 -6.83
CA VAL A 334 -16.99 -2.04 -6.89
C VAL A 334 -16.35 -2.35 -8.24
N TRP A 335 -16.43 -3.61 -8.69
CA TRP A 335 -15.85 -4.00 -9.98
C TRP A 335 -16.53 -3.31 -11.16
N GLN A 336 -17.84 -3.09 -11.11
CA GLN A 336 -18.55 -2.32 -12.14
C GLN A 336 -18.03 -0.87 -12.19
N SER A 337 -17.85 -0.22 -11.05
CA SER A 337 -17.26 1.14 -10.98
C SER A 337 -15.86 1.17 -11.61
N GLN A 338 -15.01 0.17 -11.35
CA GLN A 338 -13.68 0.06 -11.97
C GLN A 338 -13.78 -0.14 -13.49
N LYS A 339 -14.73 -0.96 -13.98
CA LYS A 339 -14.97 -1.15 -15.42
C LYS A 339 -15.43 0.14 -16.11
N ASP A 340 -16.35 0.87 -15.49
CA ASP A 340 -16.89 2.12 -16.04
C ASP A 340 -15.80 3.20 -16.13
N PHE A 341 -14.99 3.32 -15.08
CA PHE A 341 -13.81 4.20 -15.09
C PHE A 341 -12.79 3.77 -16.17
N ALA A 342 -12.48 2.49 -16.25
CA ALA A 342 -11.51 1.98 -17.20
C ALA A 342 -11.92 2.23 -18.65
N ALA A 343 -13.20 2.12 -18.98
CA ALA A 343 -13.72 2.41 -20.31
C ALA A 343 -13.44 3.86 -20.76
N ILE A 344 -13.33 4.78 -19.80
CA ILE A 344 -13.04 6.20 -20.07
C ILE A 344 -11.54 6.48 -20.04
N ALA A 345 -10.85 6.02 -19.00
CA ALA A 345 -9.49 6.45 -18.69
C ALA A 345 -8.40 5.61 -19.35
N VAL A 346 -8.58 4.28 -19.42
CA VAL A 346 -7.54 3.36 -19.88
C VAL A 346 -7.16 3.57 -21.35
N PRO A 347 -8.06 3.82 -22.31
CA PRO A 347 -7.65 4.07 -23.70
C PRO A 347 -6.70 5.26 -23.88
N PHE A 348 -6.97 6.36 -23.15
CA PHE A 348 -6.09 7.53 -23.12
C PHE A 348 -4.76 7.19 -22.43
N TRP A 349 -4.83 6.60 -21.24
CA TRP A 349 -3.66 6.35 -20.42
C TRP A 349 -2.70 5.33 -21.06
N ALA A 350 -3.23 4.24 -21.60
CA ALA A 350 -2.42 3.24 -22.31
C ALA A 350 -1.66 3.82 -23.51
N GLY A 351 -2.29 4.71 -24.28
CA GLY A 351 -1.63 5.44 -25.35
C GLY A 351 -0.46 6.30 -24.88
N SER A 352 -0.64 7.00 -23.74
CA SER A 352 0.41 7.81 -23.11
C SER A 352 1.55 6.94 -22.58
N GLN A 353 1.23 5.80 -21.97
CA GLN A 353 2.23 4.86 -21.43
C GLN A 353 3.07 4.19 -22.55
N ALA A 354 2.51 3.94 -23.72
CA ALA A 354 3.25 3.44 -24.85
C ALA A 354 4.41 4.37 -25.26
N SER A 355 4.18 5.70 -25.22
CA SER A 355 5.23 6.69 -25.48
C SER A 355 6.30 6.69 -24.38
N ASN A 356 5.91 6.61 -23.12
CA ASN A 356 6.84 6.54 -21.99
C ASN A 356 7.71 5.27 -22.04
N ALA A 357 7.13 4.13 -22.37
CA ALA A 357 7.85 2.87 -22.54
C ALA A 357 8.87 2.96 -23.68
N ALA A 358 8.51 3.58 -24.82
CA ALA A 358 9.42 3.79 -25.93
C ALA A 358 10.60 4.70 -25.56
N LEU A 359 10.36 5.79 -24.82
CA LEU A 359 11.43 6.67 -24.31
C LEU A 359 12.37 5.93 -23.36
N GLY A 360 11.83 5.18 -22.42
CA GLY A 360 12.62 4.39 -21.47
C GLY A 360 13.49 3.34 -22.18
N LYS A 361 12.91 2.64 -23.17
CA LYS A 361 13.64 1.66 -23.98
C LYS A 361 14.77 2.31 -24.78
N ALA A 362 14.51 3.43 -25.46
CA ALA A 362 15.52 4.14 -26.25
C ALA A 362 16.72 4.56 -25.39
N PHE A 363 16.47 5.03 -24.16
CA PHE A 363 17.55 5.34 -23.21
C PHE A 363 18.30 4.07 -22.78
N ALA A 364 17.61 3.03 -22.37
CA ALA A 364 18.23 1.78 -21.93
C ALA A 364 19.11 1.15 -23.01
N ASP A 365 18.72 1.23 -24.26
CA ASP A 365 19.51 0.73 -25.41
C ASP A 365 20.74 1.62 -25.69
N SER A 366 20.71 2.91 -25.32
CA SER A 366 21.83 3.85 -25.51
C SER A 366 22.96 3.74 -24.48
N VAL A 367 22.69 3.12 -23.33
CA VAL A 367 23.66 2.99 -22.22
C VAL A 367 24.22 1.58 -22.07
N LYS A 368 23.85 0.65 -22.92
CA LYS A 368 24.45 -0.69 -23.08
C LYS A 368 25.71 -0.61 -23.91
#